data_9937149c4d77b961b33773197a7366bd
#
_entry.id   9937149c4d77b961b33773197a7366bd
#
_cell.length_a   1.000
_cell.length_b   1.000
_cell.length_c   1.000
_cell.angle_alpha   90.00
_cell.angle_beta   90.00
_cell.angle_gamma   90.00
#
_symmetry.space_group_name_H-M   'P 1'
#
loop_
_entity.id
_entity.type
_entity.pdbx_description
1 polymer ?
#
loop_
_entity_poly.entity_id
_entity_poly.type
_entity_poly.pdbx_seq_one_letter_code
_entity_poly.pdbx_strand_id
1 'polypeptide(L)'
;MSIKTASLGPHEIQTSATPKPQGFVVRIVGAAAFAHLLNDLIQAMLPAIFPLLKADYSLTFGQIGMIALVYQVTASLLQPWVGLYTDKHPMPYLLPSGMSVTLIGIALLASANSYPLLLLAATVIGVGSASFHPEASRVARLASGGRFGTAQSTFQVGGNTGSAIGPLLTAAIVIPYGQPAVAWFMIAAAGAIWVLWRITKWNVQHGHAQLKGLAGKQGDGLGRAAVIRAIVVISILMFAKFVYIAAFTNYFTFYLMERFQLAVQESQVFLFIFLAAVAAGTFIGGPVGDRIGRKAVIWVSFLGVAPFALILPYADLFWTAVLAIVIGLVMSSAFAALVVYAQEAVPGRVGMVAGIMFGLMFGISGIGAAGLGKLADIHGVVWVFQCVSFLPLLGLVTALLPNTRR
;
A
#
# COMPACT_ATOMS: atom_id res chain seq x y z
N MET A 1 -74.89 -9.32 33.01
CA MET A 1 -73.88 -8.32 32.59
C MET A 1 -72.60 -9.09 32.36
N SER A 2 -72.34 -9.43 31.07
CA SER A 2 -71.35 -10.39 30.64
C SER A 2 -70.11 -9.62 30.09
N ILE A 3 -68.99 -9.72 30.75
CA ILE A 3 -67.71 -9.07 30.32
C ILE A 3 -67.08 -9.95 29.27
N LYS A 4 -66.97 -9.47 28.01
CA LYS A 4 -66.21 -10.09 26.94
C LYS A 4 -64.73 -9.76 27.16
N THR A 5 -63.94 -10.78 27.48
CA THR A 5 -62.47 -10.70 27.42
C THR A 5 -62.02 -10.74 25.97
N ALA A 6 -61.39 -9.64 25.49
CA ALA A 6 -60.76 -9.60 24.18
C ALA A 6 -59.38 -10.34 24.28
N SER A 7 -59.21 -11.40 23.51
CA SER A 7 -57.95 -12.09 23.33
C SER A 7 -57.06 -11.26 22.39
N LEU A 8 -55.96 -10.74 22.91
CA LEU A 8 -54.86 -10.19 22.10
C LEU A 8 -54.18 -11.36 21.37
N GLY A 9 -54.24 -11.34 20.04
CA GLY A 9 -53.58 -12.30 19.19
C GLY A 9 -52.04 -12.17 19.29
N PRO A 10 -51.29 -13.23 18.98
CA PRO A 10 -49.84 -13.23 19.07
C PRO A 10 -49.26 -12.21 18.10
N HIS A 11 -48.50 -11.24 18.63
CA HIS A 11 -47.63 -10.38 17.82
C HIS A 11 -46.69 -11.27 17.02
N GLU A 12 -46.85 -11.33 15.71
CA GLU A 12 -45.86 -11.84 14.78
C GLU A 12 -44.55 -11.03 14.97
N ILE A 13 -43.61 -11.66 15.65
CA ILE A 13 -42.23 -11.17 15.66
C ILE A 13 -41.75 -11.29 14.20
N GLN A 14 -41.79 -10.16 13.47
CA GLN A 14 -41.11 -10.05 12.19
C GLN A 14 -39.62 -10.39 12.45
N THR A 15 -39.25 -11.63 12.17
CA THR A 15 -37.88 -12.05 12.06
C THR A 15 -37.24 -11.23 10.95
N SER A 16 -36.50 -10.18 11.31
CA SER A 16 -35.71 -9.41 10.38
C SER A 16 -34.78 -10.37 9.66
N ALA A 17 -35.07 -10.63 8.39
CA ALA A 17 -34.28 -11.49 7.53
C ALA A 17 -32.82 -11.05 7.64
N THR A 18 -31.97 -11.93 8.15
CA THR A 18 -30.51 -11.72 8.18
C THR A 18 -30.07 -11.38 6.75
N PRO A 19 -29.45 -10.21 6.50
CA PRO A 19 -29.03 -9.83 5.17
C PRO A 19 -28.13 -10.93 4.60
N LYS A 20 -28.49 -11.48 3.44
CA LYS A 20 -27.65 -12.45 2.73
C LYS A 20 -26.25 -11.82 2.54
N PRO A 21 -25.16 -12.56 2.80
CA PRO A 21 -23.82 -12.03 2.57
C PRO A 21 -23.73 -11.59 1.10
N GLN A 22 -23.42 -10.30 0.89
CA GLN A 22 -23.25 -9.78 -0.45
C GLN A 22 -22.04 -10.46 -1.09
N GLY A 23 -22.15 -10.84 -2.37
CA GLY A 23 -21.02 -11.31 -3.16
C GLY A 23 -19.96 -10.21 -3.34
N PHE A 24 -18.96 -10.49 -4.14
CA PHE A 24 -17.90 -9.52 -4.47
C PHE A 24 -18.49 -8.26 -5.14
N VAL A 25 -18.35 -7.10 -4.50
CA VAL A 25 -18.89 -5.83 -4.98
C VAL A 25 -17.85 -5.11 -5.84
N VAL A 26 -17.77 -5.49 -7.13
CA VAL A 26 -16.78 -4.99 -8.09
C VAL A 26 -16.70 -3.46 -8.11
N ARG A 27 -17.86 -2.78 -8.08
CA ARG A 27 -17.93 -1.31 -8.13
C ARG A 27 -17.22 -0.65 -6.94
N ILE A 28 -17.33 -1.22 -5.75
CA ILE A 28 -16.72 -0.65 -4.54
C ILE A 28 -15.22 -0.97 -4.49
N VAL A 29 -14.82 -2.20 -4.81
CA VAL A 29 -13.41 -2.58 -4.88
C VAL A 29 -12.68 -1.78 -5.98
N GLY A 30 -13.30 -1.62 -7.15
CA GLY A 30 -12.77 -0.81 -8.24
C GLY A 30 -12.68 0.69 -7.88
N ALA A 31 -13.70 1.23 -7.22
CA ALA A 31 -13.69 2.60 -6.73
C ALA A 31 -12.59 2.81 -5.67
N ALA A 32 -12.38 1.86 -4.75
CA ALA A 32 -11.30 1.91 -3.77
C ALA A 32 -9.93 1.86 -4.44
N ALA A 33 -9.75 1.01 -5.46
CA ALA A 33 -8.52 0.94 -6.26
C ALA A 33 -8.26 2.25 -7.02
N PHE A 34 -9.28 2.85 -7.59
CA PHE A 34 -9.16 4.14 -8.29
C PHE A 34 -8.84 5.30 -7.32
N ALA A 35 -9.48 5.31 -6.14
CA ALA A 35 -9.14 6.28 -5.10
C ALA A 35 -7.68 6.08 -4.62
N HIS A 36 -7.19 4.84 -4.55
CA HIS A 36 -5.80 4.51 -4.22
C HIS A 36 -4.84 5.02 -5.31
N LEU A 37 -5.19 4.84 -6.59
CA LEU A 37 -4.42 5.41 -7.70
C LEU A 37 -4.27 6.92 -7.54
N LEU A 38 -5.36 7.64 -7.28
CA LEU A 38 -5.32 9.09 -7.13
C LEU A 38 -4.53 9.53 -5.88
N ASN A 39 -4.66 8.81 -4.77
CA ASN A 39 -3.90 9.07 -3.54
C ASN A 39 -2.40 8.91 -3.77
N ASP A 40 -1.97 7.78 -4.35
CA ASP A 40 -0.55 7.48 -4.52
C ASP A 40 0.09 8.29 -5.66
N LEU A 41 -0.69 8.69 -6.66
CA LEU A 41 -0.29 9.66 -7.66
C LEU A 41 0.08 11.01 -7.02
N ILE A 42 -0.74 11.49 -6.07
CA ILE A 42 -0.46 12.71 -5.30
C ILE A 42 0.77 12.53 -4.41
N GLN A 43 0.91 11.38 -3.75
CA GLN A 43 2.07 11.10 -2.91
C GLN A 43 3.37 11.06 -3.70
N ALA A 44 3.36 10.45 -4.88
CA ALA A 44 4.53 10.32 -5.73
C ALA A 44 4.95 11.66 -6.39
N MET A 45 4.05 12.64 -6.48
CA MET A 45 4.35 13.98 -6.95
C MET A 45 5.36 14.69 -6.03
N LEU A 46 5.23 14.55 -4.70
CA LEU A 46 6.07 15.30 -3.76
C LEU A 46 7.57 15.04 -3.93
N PRO A 47 8.09 13.80 -3.94
CA PRO A 47 9.50 13.57 -4.22
C PRO A 47 9.89 13.94 -5.65
N ALA A 48 8.97 13.86 -6.61
CA ALA A 48 9.25 14.20 -8.00
C ALA A 48 9.52 15.70 -8.22
N ILE A 49 9.00 16.59 -7.35
CA ILE A 49 9.27 18.03 -7.43
C ILE A 49 10.49 18.47 -6.60
N PHE A 50 11.16 17.60 -5.86
CA PHE A 50 12.32 17.97 -5.03
C PHE A 50 13.43 18.70 -5.79
N PRO A 51 13.80 18.32 -7.03
CA PRO A 51 14.79 19.08 -7.80
C PRO A 51 14.38 20.52 -8.04
N LEU A 52 13.10 20.75 -8.37
CA LEU A 52 12.53 22.09 -8.57
C LEU A 52 12.59 22.90 -7.27
N LEU A 53 12.08 22.35 -6.17
CA LEU A 53 12.10 23.04 -4.87
C LEU A 53 13.52 23.33 -4.39
N LYS A 54 14.47 22.41 -4.66
CA LYS A 54 15.87 22.63 -4.32
C LYS A 54 16.45 23.83 -5.06
N ALA A 55 16.14 23.98 -6.33
CA ALA A 55 16.60 25.11 -7.15
C ALA A 55 15.93 26.42 -6.73
N ASP A 56 14.60 26.44 -6.62
CA ASP A 56 13.80 27.65 -6.35
C ASP A 56 14.08 28.26 -4.98
N TYR A 57 14.33 27.43 -3.96
CA TYR A 57 14.56 27.87 -2.56
C TYR A 57 16.02 27.75 -2.14
N SER A 58 16.95 27.38 -3.03
CA SER A 58 18.36 27.14 -2.71
C SER A 58 18.55 26.17 -1.53
N LEU A 59 17.73 25.09 -1.48
CA LEU A 59 17.73 24.16 -0.35
C LEU A 59 18.96 23.26 -0.37
N THR A 60 19.44 22.93 0.82
CA THR A 60 20.43 21.84 1.00
C THR A 60 19.76 20.47 0.84
N PHE A 61 20.53 19.42 0.56
CA PHE A 61 20.02 18.05 0.54
C PHE A 61 19.43 17.63 1.90
N GLY A 62 20.02 18.12 3.03
CA GLY A 62 19.44 17.90 4.35
C GLY A 62 18.04 18.50 4.52
N GLN A 63 17.79 19.69 3.97
CA GLN A 63 16.47 20.33 3.99
C GLN A 63 15.45 19.56 3.11
N ILE A 64 15.86 19.09 1.94
CA ILE A 64 15.04 18.18 1.11
C ILE A 64 14.74 16.88 1.86
N GLY A 65 15.76 16.29 2.49
CA GLY A 65 15.60 15.10 3.32
C GLY A 65 14.62 15.31 4.49
N MET A 66 14.60 16.50 5.08
CA MET A 66 13.66 16.87 6.15
C MET A 66 12.23 16.97 5.64
N ILE A 67 12.00 17.53 4.44
CA ILE A 67 10.65 17.55 3.80
C ILE A 67 10.17 16.11 3.60
N ALA A 68 11.02 15.24 3.03
CA ALA A 68 10.70 13.83 2.84
C ALA A 68 10.43 13.11 4.17
N LEU A 69 11.24 13.34 5.20
CA LEU A 69 11.10 12.73 6.51
C LEU A 69 9.78 13.12 7.18
N VAL A 70 9.47 14.41 7.23
CA VAL A 70 8.24 14.91 7.87
C VAL A 70 7.00 14.34 7.18
N TYR A 71 7.00 14.34 5.83
CA TYR A 71 5.94 13.71 5.05
C TYR A 71 5.82 12.22 5.37
N GLN A 72 6.91 11.46 5.32
CA GLN A 72 6.91 10.01 5.51
C GLN A 72 6.49 9.60 6.93
N VAL A 73 6.98 10.34 7.95
CA VAL A 73 6.62 10.09 9.34
C VAL A 73 5.12 10.34 9.57
N THR A 74 4.60 11.46 9.09
CA THR A 74 3.17 11.76 9.27
C THR A 74 2.27 10.85 8.46
N ALA A 75 2.68 10.47 7.25
CA ALA A 75 1.91 9.55 6.40
C ALA A 75 1.91 8.10 6.90
N SER A 76 3.00 7.63 7.53
CA SER A 76 3.15 6.20 7.87
C SER A 76 2.94 5.87 9.34
N LEU A 77 3.53 6.63 10.27
CA LEU A 77 3.46 6.31 11.69
C LEU A 77 2.06 6.48 12.31
N LEU A 78 1.23 7.33 11.71
CA LEU A 78 -0.15 7.51 12.19
C LEU A 78 -1.09 6.39 11.74
N GLN A 79 -0.76 5.62 10.69
CA GLN A 79 -1.63 4.58 10.13
C GLN A 79 -2.06 3.50 11.14
N PRO A 80 -1.16 2.91 11.96
CA PRO A 80 -1.55 1.93 12.97
C PRO A 80 -2.51 2.49 14.00
N TRP A 81 -2.30 3.74 14.43
CA TRP A 81 -3.15 4.42 15.42
C TRP A 81 -4.53 4.73 14.85
N VAL A 82 -4.58 5.24 13.62
CA VAL A 82 -5.84 5.46 12.91
C VAL A 82 -6.61 4.15 12.78
N GLY A 83 -5.94 3.07 12.31
CA GLY A 83 -6.58 1.77 12.16
C GLY A 83 -7.11 1.21 13.48
N LEU A 84 -6.32 1.30 14.57
CA LEU A 84 -6.74 0.85 15.90
C LEU A 84 -7.95 1.64 16.44
N TYR A 85 -7.96 2.94 16.21
CA TYR A 85 -9.07 3.80 16.64
C TYR A 85 -10.35 3.50 15.88
N THR A 86 -10.25 3.40 14.55
CA THR A 86 -11.41 3.19 13.67
C THR A 86 -11.98 1.76 13.72
N ASP A 87 -11.20 0.78 14.14
CA ASP A 87 -11.70 -0.57 14.43
C ASP A 87 -12.68 -0.57 15.63
N LYS A 88 -12.47 0.34 16.59
CA LYS A 88 -13.35 0.50 17.76
C LYS A 88 -14.46 1.52 17.53
N HIS A 89 -14.16 2.58 16.80
CA HIS A 89 -15.04 3.71 16.53
C HIS A 89 -15.13 3.92 15.02
N PRO A 90 -16.04 3.21 14.32
CA PRO A 90 -16.19 3.33 12.88
C PRO A 90 -16.42 4.78 12.44
N MET A 91 -15.54 5.30 11.61
CA MET A 91 -15.59 6.68 11.09
C MET A 91 -15.73 6.67 9.56
N PRO A 92 -16.92 6.43 9.01
CA PRO A 92 -17.10 6.25 7.57
C PRO A 92 -16.64 7.45 6.73
N TYR A 93 -16.72 8.66 7.29
CA TYR A 93 -16.32 9.90 6.62
C TYR A 93 -14.83 10.23 6.73
N LEU A 94 -14.05 9.40 7.43
CA LEU A 94 -12.61 9.65 7.62
C LEU A 94 -11.84 9.67 6.28
N LEU A 95 -12.21 8.80 5.34
CA LEU A 95 -11.59 8.75 4.01
C LEU A 95 -11.73 10.07 3.22
N PRO A 96 -12.95 10.60 2.97
CA PRO A 96 -13.08 11.87 2.25
C PRO A 96 -12.53 13.05 3.07
N SER A 97 -12.61 13.04 4.41
CA SER A 97 -12.03 14.09 5.26
C SER A 97 -10.50 14.09 5.18
N GLY A 98 -9.84 12.93 5.26
CA GLY A 98 -8.40 12.81 5.10
C GLY A 98 -7.93 13.33 3.74
N MET A 99 -8.61 12.94 2.66
CA MET A 99 -8.29 13.44 1.32
C MET A 99 -8.54 14.96 1.18
N SER A 100 -9.51 15.52 1.90
CA SER A 100 -9.72 16.99 1.96
C SER A 100 -8.55 17.68 2.66
N VAL A 101 -7.98 17.08 3.71
CA VAL A 101 -6.76 17.59 4.36
C VAL A 101 -5.58 17.50 3.38
N THR A 102 -5.44 16.42 2.61
CA THR A 102 -4.43 16.30 1.54
C THR A 102 -4.60 17.41 0.49
N LEU A 103 -5.83 17.70 0.06
CA LEU A 103 -6.12 18.79 -0.89
C LEU A 103 -5.66 20.15 -0.35
N ILE A 104 -5.90 20.44 0.94
CA ILE A 104 -5.40 21.66 1.61
C ILE A 104 -3.86 21.67 1.59
N GLY A 105 -3.22 20.54 1.87
CA GLY A 105 -1.77 20.40 1.81
C GLY A 105 -1.19 20.67 0.42
N ILE A 106 -1.87 20.22 -0.65
CA ILE A 106 -1.50 20.51 -2.03
C ILE A 106 -1.61 22.02 -2.33
N ALA A 107 -2.69 22.66 -1.88
CA ALA A 107 -2.88 24.12 -2.03
C ALA A 107 -1.77 24.89 -1.30
N LEU A 108 -1.42 24.47 -0.09
CA LEU A 108 -0.29 25.04 0.66
C LEU A 108 1.03 24.85 -0.07
N LEU A 109 1.28 23.65 -0.64
CA LEU A 109 2.49 23.36 -1.38
C LEU A 109 2.60 24.21 -2.66
N ALA A 110 1.49 24.38 -3.37
CA ALA A 110 1.44 25.20 -4.59
C ALA A 110 1.68 26.70 -4.30
N SER A 111 1.32 27.20 -3.15
CA SER A 111 1.42 28.60 -2.73
C SER A 111 2.56 28.89 -1.75
N ALA A 112 3.34 27.85 -1.37
CA ALA A 112 4.44 28.03 -0.43
C ALA A 112 5.48 29.00 -1.00
N ASN A 113 6.00 29.88 -0.14
CA ASN A 113 7.03 30.86 -0.48
C ASN A 113 8.22 30.82 0.48
N SER A 114 8.26 29.82 1.35
CA SER A 114 9.32 29.67 2.34
C SER A 114 9.47 28.20 2.75
N TYR A 115 10.68 27.83 3.20
CA TYR A 115 10.97 26.47 3.66
C TYR A 115 10.05 25.96 4.78
N PRO A 116 9.70 26.79 5.81
CA PRO A 116 8.73 26.36 6.84
C PRO A 116 7.34 26.02 6.27
N LEU A 117 6.89 26.77 5.23
CA LEU A 117 5.61 26.48 4.57
C LEU A 117 5.68 25.19 3.73
N LEU A 118 6.84 24.88 3.12
CA LEU A 118 7.05 23.59 2.46
C LEU A 118 6.96 22.42 3.45
N LEU A 119 7.56 22.57 4.64
CA LEU A 119 7.47 21.57 5.71
C LEU A 119 6.01 21.41 6.21
N LEU A 120 5.31 22.52 6.40
CA LEU A 120 3.90 22.48 6.79
C LEU A 120 3.04 21.80 5.73
N ALA A 121 3.22 22.14 4.47
CA ALA A 121 2.51 21.52 3.35
C ALA A 121 2.75 20.00 3.31
N ALA A 122 4.00 19.57 3.41
CA ALA A 122 4.36 18.14 3.46
C ALA A 122 3.73 17.43 4.66
N THR A 123 3.71 18.08 5.84
CA THR A 123 3.05 17.57 7.05
C THR A 123 1.56 17.38 6.83
N VAL A 124 0.88 18.39 6.28
CA VAL A 124 -0.57 18.36 6.05
C VAL A 124 -0.94 17.29 5.02
N ILE A 125 -0.16 17.15 3.93
CA ILE A 125 -0.34 16.06 2.93
C ILE A 125 -0.18 14.70 3.62
N GLY A 126 0.84 14.52 4.45
CA GLY A 126 1.10 13.28 5.16
C GLY A 126 0.00 12.91 6.14
N VAL A 127 -0.45 13.84 6.96
CA VAL A 127 -1.57 13.65 7.92
C VAL A 127 -2.85 13.26 7.18
N GLY A 128 -3.17 13.95 6.07
CA GLY A 128 -4.33 13.64 5.25
C GLY A 128 -4.29 12.23 4.69
N SER A 129 -3.12 11.80 4.23
CA SER A 129 -2.91 10.47 3.67
C SER A 129 -2.90 9.33 4.70
N ALA A 130 -2.54 9.61 5.96
CA ALA A 130 -2.38 8.59 7.00
C ALA A 130 -3.65 7.76 7.28
N SER A 131 -4.83 8.33 7.06
CA SER A 131 -6.10 7.62 7.23
C SER A 131 -6.47 6.73 6.05
N PHE A 132 -5.87 6.97 4.88
CA PHE A 132 -6.33 6.37 3.63
C PHE A 132 -6.12 4.86 3.60
N HIS A 133 -4.88 4.38 3.77
CA HIS A 133 -4.56 2.97 3.56
C HIS A 133 -5.29 2.01 4.52
N PRO A 134 -5.33 2.26 5.86
CA PRO A 134 -6.05 1.36 6.78
C PRO A 134 -7.55 1.32 6.48
N GLU A 135 -8.19 2.46 6.24
CA GLU A 135 -9.62 2.53 6.03
C GLU A 135 -10.03 2.02 4.64
N ALA A 136 -9.32 2.38 3.58
CA ALA A 136 -9.63 1.93 2.22
C ALA A 136 -9.39 0.42 2.06
N SER A 137 -8.33 -0.13 2.67
CA SER A 137 -8.10 -1.58 2.74
C SER A 137 -9.22 -2.31 3.49
N ARG A 138 -9.74 -1.72 4.59
CA ARG A 138 -10.90 -2.25 5.32
C ARG A 138 -12.15 -2.27 4.44
N VAL A 139 -12.43 -1.20 3.71
CA VAL A 139 -13.57 -1.14 2.77
C VAL A 139 -13.43 -2.19 1.66
N ALA A 140 -12.24 -2.32 1.06
CA ALA A 140 -11.97 -3.35 0.05
C ALA A 140 -12.23 -4.76 0.61
N ARG A 141 -11.81 -5.04 1.86
CA ARG A 141 -12.11 -6.29 2.54
C ARG A 141 -13.61 -6.51 2.75
N LEU A 142 -14.35 -5.50 3.19
CA LEU A 142 -15.80 -5.57 3.38
C LEU A 142 -16.53 -5.88 2.05
N ALA A 143 -16.08 -5.26 0.95
CA ALA A 143 -16.67 -5.44 -0.37
C ALA A 143 -16.21 -6.72 -1.12
N SER A 144 -15.32 -7.52 -0.51
CA SER A 144 -14.67 -8.66 -1.15
C SER A 144 -15.54 -9.91 -1.34
N GLY A 145 -16.66 -10.03 -0.63
CA GLY A 145 -17.49 -11.23 -0.65
C GLY A 145 -16.75 -12.51 -0.25
N GLY A 146 -15.66 -12.41 0.54
CA GLY A 146 -14.80 -13.51 0.95
C GLY A 146 -13.57 -13.75 0.06
N ARG A 147 -13.46 -13.09 -1.10
CA ARG A 147 -12.28 -13.11 -1.99
C ARG A 147 -11.30 -12.01 -1.57
N PHE A 148 -10.75 -12.13 -0.36
CA PHE A 148 -9.95 -11.10 0.28
C PHE A 148 -8.67 -10.76 -0.49
N GLY A 149 -7.98 -11.77 -1.01
CA GLY A 149 -6.76 -11.58 -1.80
C GLY A 149 -7.02 -10.82 -3.09
N THR A 150 -8.08 -11.19 -3.83
CA THR A 150 -8.48 -10.49 -5.06
C THR A 150 -8.82 -9.02 -4.77
N ALA A 151 -9.57 -8.73 -3.71
CA ALA A 151 -9.93 -7.36 -3.36
C ALA A 151 -8.69 -6.54 -2.96
N GLN A 152 -7.81 -7.11 -2.14
CA GLN A 152 -6.60 -6.44 -1.70
C GLN A 152 -5.61 -6.21 -2.85
N SER A 153 -5.45 -7.18 -3.76
CA SER A 153 -4.57 -6.99 -4.92
C SER A 153 -5.10 -5.96 -5.89
N THR A 154 -6.41 -5.96 -6.17
CA THR A 154 -7.05 -4.92 -7.00
C THR A 154 -6.83 -3.53 -6.40
N PHE A 155 -7.02 -3.40 -5.09
CA PHE A 155 -6.75 -2.17 -4.36
C PHE A 155 -5.29 -1.73 -4.52
N GLN A 156 -4.33 -2.65 -4.34
CA GLN A 156 -2.90 -2.34 -4.41
C GLN A 156 -2.42 -1.98 -5.82
N VAL A 157 -2.99 -2.59 -6.86
CA VAL A 157 -2.68 -2.21 -8.26
C VAL A 157 -3.04 -0.76 -8.52
N GLY A 158 -4.13 -0.25 -7.95
CA GLY A 158 -4.46 1.17 -8.01
C GLY A 158 -3.31 2.03 -7.51
N GLY A 159 -2.82 1.80 -6.29
CA GLY A 159 -1.71 2.54 -5.71
C GLY A 159 -0.42 2.45 -6.54
N ASN A 160 -0.01 1.22 -6.93
CA ASN A 160 1.18 1.03 -7.76
C ASN A 160 1.10 1.80 -9.09
N THR A 161 -0.08 1.82 -9.72
CA THR A 161 -0.32 2.57 -10.95
C THR A 161 -0.22 4.07 -10.71
N GLY A 162 -0.81 4.58 -9.63
CA GLY A 162 -0.73 5.98 -9.23
C GLY A 162 0.71 6.41 -8.98
N SER A 163 1.47 5.60 -8.22
CA SER A 163 2.88 5.85 -7.93
C SER A 163 3.75 5.89 -9.20
N ALA A 164 3.43 5.10 -10.22
CA ALA A 164 4.14 5.12 -11.50
C ALA A 164 3.78 6.35 -12.36
N ILE A 165 2.50 6.76 -12.36
CA ILE A 165 2.01 7.88 -13.17
C ILE A 165 2.39 9.23 -12.54
N GLY A 166 2.45 9.34 -11.22
CA GLY A 166 2.71 10.59 -10.50
C GLY A 166 3.93 11.36 -10.98
N PRO A 167 5.13 10.76 -11.03
CA PRO A 167 6.33 11.39 -11.56
C PRO A 167 6.20 11.82 -13.02
N LEU A 168 5.53 11.04 -13.87
CA LEU A 168 5.31 11.40 -15.29
C LEU A 168 4.44 12.66 -15.42
N LEU A 169 3.34 12.75 -14.67
CA LEU A 169 2.50 13.94 -14.64
C LEU A 169 3.24 15.14 -14.05
N THR A 170 4.05 14.92 -13.02
CA THR A 170 4.90 15.97 -12.43
C THR A 170 5.88 16.51 -13.48
N ALA A 171 6.56 15.65 -14.22
CA ALA A 171 7.48 16.04 -15.28
C ALA A 171 6.77 16.79 -16.42
N ALA A 172 5.55 16.41 -16.77
CA ALA A 172 4.78 17.03 -17.86
C ALA A 172 4.10 18.35 -17.44
N ILE A 173 3.68 18.49 -16.18
CA ILE A 173 2.86 19.60 -15.72
C ILE A 173 3.66 20.56 -14.82
N VAL A 174 4.35 20.03 -13.79
CA VAL A 174 4.96 20.90 -12.77
C VAL A 174 6.32 21.42 -13.23
N ILE A 175 7.15 20.58 -13.83
CA ILE A 175 8.50 21.00 -14.22
C ILE A 175 8.48 22.16 -15.25
N PRO A 176 7.61 22.17 -16.30
CA PRO A 176 7.56 23.28 -17.24
C PRO A 176 6.94 24.56 -16.69
N TYR A 177 5.96 24.44 -15.78
CA TYR A 177 5.15 25.58 -15.30
C TYR A 177 5.49 26.03 -13.88
N GLY A 178 6.47 25.37 -13.23
CA GLY A 178 6.94 25.70 -11.90
C GLY A 178 6.01 25.24 -10.76
N GLN A 179 6.40 25.54 -9.53
CA GLN A 179 5.73 25.11 -8.28
C GLN A 179 4.22 25.40 -8.23
N PRO A 180 3.70 26.58 -8.70
CA PRO A 180 2.24 26.82 -8.67
C PRO A 180 1.43 25.79 -9.45
N ALA A 181 2.02 25.13 -10.46
CA ALA A 181 1.36 24.08 -11.23
C ALA A 181 1.07 22.81 -10.43
N VAL A 182 1.63 22.66 -9.24
CA VAL A 182 1.23 21.62 -8.26
C VAL A 182 -0.27 21.69 -7.99
N ALA A 183 -0.90 22.87 -8.09
CA ALA A 183 -2.34 23.04 -7.93
C ALA A 183 -3.17 22.15 -8.89
N TRP A 184 -2.66 21.73 -10.03
CA TRP A 184 -3.37 20.80 -10.92
C TRP A 184 -3.65 19.44 -10.27
N PHE A 185 -2.83 19.01 -9.31
CA PHE A 185 -3.07 17.79 -8.54
C PHE A 185 -4.27 17.90 -7.59
N MET A 186 -4.77 19.12 -7.34
CA MET A 186 -6.04 19.32 -6.60
C MET A 186 -7.23 18.74 -7.36
N ILE A 187 -7.16 18.65 -8.70
CA ILE A 187 -8.20 17.99 -9.50
C ILE A 187 -8.23 16.49 -9.18
N ALA A 188 -7.06 15.86 -9.07
CA ALA A 188 -6.96 14.47 -8.66
C ALA A 188 -7.49 14.27 -7.22
N ALA A 189 -7.14 15.17 -6.29
CA ALA A 189 -7.63 15.14 -4.91
C ALA A 189 -9.16 15.33 -4.84
N ALA A 190 -9.73 16.28 -5.60
CA ALA A 190 -11.18 16.49 -5.68
C ALA A 190 -11.90 15.26 -6.27
N GLY A 191 -11.33 14.66 -7.33
CA GLY A 191 -11.81 13.41 -7.89
C GLY A 191 -11.80 12.26 -6.86
N ALA A 192 -10.71 12.16 -6.10
CA ALA A 192 -10.60 11.17 -5.02
C ALA A 192 -11.63 11.42 -3.91
N ILE A 193 -11.85 12.67 -3.48
CA ILE A 193 -12.89 13.04 -2.49
C ILE A 193 -14.27 12.59 -2.99
N TRP A 194 -14.59 12.86 -4.26
CA TRP A 194 -15.87 12.47 -4.84
C TRP A 194 -16.08 10.94 -4.84
N VAL A 195 -15.05 10.18 -5.25
CA VAL A 195 -15.08 8.71 -5.24
C VAL A 195 -15.22 8.18 -3.81
N LEU A 196 -14.41 8.71 -2.89
CA LEU A 196 -14.41 8.31 -1.47
C LEU A 196 -15.75 8.63 -0.80
N TRP A 197 -16.39 9.74 -1.16
CA TRP A 197 -17.76 10.07 -0.71
C TRP A 197 -18.78 9.01 -1.15
N ARG A 198 -18.68 8.49 -2.39
CA ARG A 198 -19.54 7.39 -2.88
C ARG A 198 -19.28 6.10 -2.12
N ILE A 199 -18.02 5.78 -1.86
CA ILE A 199 -17.62 4.62 -1.04
C ILE A 199 -18.18 4.76 0.38
N THR A 200 -18.06 5.94 0.98
CA THR A 200 -18.59 6.24 2.32
C THR A 200 -20.10 6.01 2.42
N LYS A 201 -20.87 6.51 1.46
CA LYS A 201 -22.33 6.26 1.43
C LYS A 201 -22.65 4.76 1.41
N TRP A 202 -21.94 4.00 0.61
CA TRP A 202 -22.09 2.54 0.58
C TRP A 202 -21.69 1.91 1.92
N ASN A 203 -20.57 2.33 2.50
CA ASN A 203 -20.06 1.80 3.78
C ASN A 203 -21.03 2.06 4.95
N VAL A 204 -21.64 3.23 5.01
CA VAL A 204 -22.67 3.57 6.01
C VAL A 204 -23.86 2.63 5.90
N GLN A 205 -24.30 2.31 4.68
CA GLN A 205 -25.48 1.47 4.44
C GLN A 205 -25.23 -0.03 4.68
N HIS A 206 -24.05 -0.51 4.36
CA HIS A 206 -23.74 -1.95 4.28
C HIS A 206 -22.65 -2.43 5.26
N GLY A 207 -21.81 -1.52 5.76
CA GLY A 207 -20.61 -1.87 6.53
C GLY A 207 -20.90 -2.65 7.82
N HIS A 208 -21.93 -2.26 8.57
CA HIS A 208 -22.30 -2.93 9.82
C HIS A 208 -22.81 -4.37 9.62
N ALA A 209 -23.63 -4.59 8.59
CA ALA A 209 -24.14 -5.93 8.27
C ALA A 209 -23.02 -6.88 7.81
N GLN A 210 -22.06 -6.34 7.04
CA GLN A 210 -20.94 -7.12 6.55
C GLN A 210 -19.89 -7.41 7.63
N LEU A 211 -19.64 -6.48 8.55
CA LEU A 211 -18.78 -6.72 9.71
C LEU A 211 -19.31 -7.87 10.57
N LYS A 212 -20.62 -7.90 10.85
CA LYS A 212 -21.27 -9.01 11.57
C LYS A 212 -21.17 -10.33 10.80
N GLY A 213 -21.36 -10.31 9.47
CA GLY A 213 -21.25 -11.49 8.63
C GLY A 213 -19.83 -12.05 8.51
N LEU A 214 -18.81 -11.19 8.56
CA LEU A 214 -17.40 -11.58 8.59
C LEU A 214 -16.98 -12.09 9.97
N ALA A 215 -17.46 -11.49 11.06
CA ALA A 215 -17.21 -11.93 12.43
C ALA A 215 -17.78 -13.33 12.69
N GLY A 216 -18.97 -13.64 12.15
CA GLY A 216 -19.58 -14.97 12.26
C GLY A 216 -18.88 -16.07 11.42
N LYS A 217 -18.01 -15.70 10.48
CA LYS A 217 -17.22 -16.63 9.67
C LYS A 217 -15.75 -16.74 10.12
N GLN A 218 -15.33 -15.88 11.04
CA GLN A 218 -14.00 -15.97 11.63
C GLN A 218 -14.04 -17.10 12.67
N GLY A 219 -13.38 -18.21 12.36
CA GLY A 219 -13.09 -19.26 13.34
C GLY A 219 -12.33 -18.69 14.54
N ASP A 220 -12.24 -19.46 15.62
CA ASP A 220 -11.43 -19.11 16.78
C ASP A 220 -10.05 -18.63 16.33
N GLY A 221 -9.70 -17.39 16.66
CA GLY A 221 -8.43 -16.79 16.26
C GLY A 221 -7.25 -17.61 16.73
N LEU A 222 -6.10 -17.40 16.16
CA LEU A 222 -4.87 -18.05 16.60
C LEU A 222 -4.60 -17.72 18.07
N GLY A 223 -4.16 -18.70 18.86
CA GLY A 223 -3.69 -18.46 20.23
C GLY A 223 -2.57 -17.39 20.25
N ARG A 224 -2.45 -16.65 21.37
CA ARG A 224 -1.53 -15.50 21.51
C ARG A 224 -0.11 -15.79 21.03
N ALA A 225 0.46 -16.96 21.36
CA ALA A 225 1.81 -17.35 20.93
C ALA A 225 1.91 -17.52 19.39
N ALA A 226 0.86 -18.07 18.76
CA ALA A 226 0.80 -18.23 17.31
C ALA A 226 0.64 -16.86 16.60
N VAL A 227 -0.13 -15.93 17.17
CA VAL A 227 -0.26 -14.55 16.67
C VAL A 227 1.09 -13.83 16.73
N ILE A 228 1.79 -13.89 17.87
CA ILE A 228 3.11 -13.26 18.02
C ILE A 228 4.08 -13.84 16.99
N ARG A 229 4.14 -15.17 16.86
CA ARG A 229 4.98 -15.84 15.86
C ARG A 229 4.62 -15.40 14.43
N ALA A 230 3.35 -15.32 14.09
CA ALA A 230 2.90 -14.85 12.79
C ALA A 230 3.37 -13.41 12.52
N ILE A 231 3.19 -12.49 13.48
CA ILE A 231 3.61 -11.09 13.35
C ILE A 231 5.14 -10.99 13.15
N VAL A 232 5.93 -11.70 13.94
CA VAL A 232 7.40 -11.71 13.82
C VAL A 232 7.83 -12.20 12.44
N VAL A 233 7.28 -13.33 12.00
CA VAL A 233 7.59 -13.90 10.68
C VAL A 233 7.19 -12.94 9.56
N ILE A 234 6.00 -12.37 9.62
CA ILE A 234 5.53 -11.38 8.64
C ILE A 234 6.46 -10.16 8.62
N SER A 235 6.89 -9.65 9.77
CA SER A 235 7.80 -8.50 9.84
C SER A 235 9.14 -8.80 9.17
N ILE A 236 9.71 -10.01 9.35
CA ILE A 236 10.93 -10.45 8.67
C ILE A 236 10.71 -10.52 7.15
N LEU A 237 9.58 -11.09 6.72
CA LEU A 237 9.24 -11.18 5.29
C LEU A 237 9.03 -9.80 4.67
N MET A 238 8.36 -8.89 5.39
CA MET A 238 8.19 -7.50 4.97
C MET A 238 9.54 -6.78 4.84
N PHE A 239 10.42 -6.96 5.83
CA PHE A 239 11.78 -6.43 5.76
C PHE A 239 12.50 -6.92 4.50
N ALA A 240 12.58 -8.24 4.29
CA ALA A 240 13.25 -8.83 3.13
C ALA A 240 12.70 -8.28 1.81
N LYS A 241 11.38 -8.24 1.70
CA LYS A 241 10.69 -7.78 0.48
C LYS A 241 10.93 -6.31 0.22
N PHE A 242 10.69 -5.45 1.21
CA PHE A 242 10.67 -4.00 0.95
C PHE A 242 12.06 -3.39 0.92
N VAL A 243 13.06 -3.98 1.57
CA VAL A 243 14.47 -3.61 1.33
C VAL A 243 14.90 -4.02 -0.07
N TYR A 244 14.51 -5.23 -0.53
CA TYR A 244 14.82 -5.67 -1.89
C TYR A 244 14.16 -4.78 -2.96
N ILE A 245 12.86 -4.48 -2.81
CA ILE A 245 12.15 -3.57 -3.73
C ILE A 245 12.78 -2.17 -3.67
N ALA A 246 13.17 -1.68 -2.48
CA ALA A 246 13.82 -0.37 -2.34
C ALA A 246 15.16 -0.33 -3.08
N ALA A 247 15.92 -1.43 -3.13
CA ALA A 247 17.12 -1.52 -3.96
C ALA A 247 16.81 -1.28 -5.44
N PHE A 248 15.75 -1.92 -5.96
CA PHE A 248 15.34 -1.71 -7.36
C PHE A 248 14.82 -0.30 -7.60
N THR A 249 13.89 0.18 -6.78
CA THR A 249 13.24 1.47 -7.02
C THR A 249 14.21 2.66 -6.91
N ASN A 250 15.25 2.56 -6.07
CA ASN A 250 16.16 3.67 -5.83
C ASN A 250 17.52 3.50 -6.51
N TYR A 251 17.98 2.27 -6.75
CA TYR A 251 19.37 2.04 -7.17
C TYR A 251 19.52 1.23 -8.45
N PHE A 252 18.45 0.66 -9.03
CA PHE A 252 18.56 -0.17 -10.23
C PHE A 252 19.04 0.62 -11.44
N THR A 253 18.60 1.87 -11.61
CA THR A 253 19.11 2.77 -12.66
C THR A 253 20.64 2.95 -12.54
N PHE A 254 21.11 3.22 -11.33
CA PHE A 254 22.56 3.37 -11.07
C PHE A 254 23.32 2.06 -11.31
N TYR A 255 22.76 0.93 -10.91
CA TYR A 255 23.32 -0.39 -11.18
C TYR A 255 23.51 -0.65 -12.68
N LEU A 256 22.48 -0.32 -13.51
CA LEU A 256 22.55 -0.50 -14.95
C LEU A 256 23.56 0.45 -15.59
N MET A 257 23.63 1.71 -15.12
CA MET A 257 24.63 2.69 -15.59
C MET A 257 26.05 2.25 -15.25
N GLU A 258 26.30 1.79 -14.02
CA GLU A 258 27.64 1.37 -13.58
C GLU A 258 28.09 0.08 -14.26
N ARG A 259 27.21 -0.93 -14.34
CA ARG A 259 27.56 -2.26 -14.84
C ARG A 259 27.58 -2.36 -16.37
N PHE A 260 26.62 -1.71 -17.03
CA PHE A 260 26.39 -1.85 -18.49
C PHE A 260 26.64 -0.55 -19.26
N GLN A 261 27.07 0.51 -18.58
CA GLN A 261 27.34 1.83 -19.17
C GLN A 261 26.16 2.41 -19.95
N LEU A 262 24.93 2.11 -19.50
CA LEU A 262 23.70 2.62 -20.13
C LEU A 262 23.52 4.12 -19.84
N ALA A 263 22.86 4.82 -20.77
CA ALA A 263 22.36 6.15 -20.51
C ALA A 263 21.25 6.13 -19.44
N VAL A 264 21.05 7.26 -18.76
CA VAL A 264 20.01 7.38 -17.70
C VAL A 264 18.63 7.02 -18.26
N GLN A 265 18.29 7.52 -19.46
CA GLN A 265 17.00 7.31 -20.10
C GLN A 265 16.73 5.82 -20.38
N GLU A 266 17.74 5.12 -20.90
CA GLU A 266 17.66 3.68 -21.16
C GLU A 266 17.46 2.91 -19.85
N SER A 267 18.23 3.25 -18.80
CA SER A 267 18.12 2.62 -17.49
C SER A 267 16.75 2.83 -16.85
N GLN A 268 16.11 3.98 -17.08
CA GLN A 268 14.74 4.25 -16.61
C GLN A 268 13.69 3.39 -17.30
N VAL A 269 13.91 3.01 -18.58
CA VAL A 269 13.01 2.07 -19.27
C VAL A 269 13.03 0.70 -18.59
N PHE A 270 14.20 0.22 -18.19
CA PHE A 270 14.32 -1.04 -17.43
C PHE A 270 13.63 -0.96 -16.07
N LEU A 271 13.77 0.17 -15.38
CA LEU A 271 13.05 0.40 -14.11
C LEU A 271 11.53 0.40 -14.31
N PHE A 272 11.04 1.07 -15.36
CA PHE A 272 9.61 1.05 -15.69
C PHE A 272 9.11 -0.37 -15.98
N ILE A 273 9.86 -1.17 -16.75
CA ILE A 273 9.53 -2.58 -17.04
C ILE A 273 9.44 -3.39 -15.75
N PHE A 274 10.39 -3.20 -14.83
CA PHE A 274 10.33 -3.84 -13.50
C PHE A 274 9.07 -3.43 -12.73
N LEU A 275 8.76 -2.13 -12.67
CA LEU A 275 7.59 -1.62 -11.95
C LEU A 275 6.27 -2.08 -12.59
N ALA A 276 6.20 -2.19 -13.91
CA ALA A 276 5.05 -2.77 -14.61
C ALA A 276 4.86 -4.25 -14.25
N ALA A 277 5.95 -5.01 -14.17
CA ALA A 277 5.92 -6.40 -13.71
C ALA A 277 5.48 -6.51 -12.24
N VAL A 278 5.91 -5.58 -11.37
CA VAL A 278 5.45 -5.46 -9.98
C VAL A 278 3.93 -5.26 -9.90
N ALA A 279 3.39 -4.36 -10.72
CA ALA A 279 1.94 -4.12 -10.78
C ALA A 279 1.17 -5.35 -11.23
N ALA A 280 1.64 -6.01 -12.30
CA ALA A 280 1.04 -7.23 -12.82
C ALA A 280 1.10 -8.39 -11.80
N GLY A 281 2.24 -8.58 -11.15
CA GLY A 281 2.43 -9.61 -10.12
C GLY A 281 1.53 -9.39 -8.91
N THR A 282 1.36 -8.15 -8.49
CA THR A 282 0.46 -7.76 -7.39
C THR A 282 -1.00 -8.13 -7.74
N PHE A 283 -1.43 -7.88 -8.98
CA PHE A 283 -2.77 -8.22 -9.45
C PHE A 283 -3.01 -9.73 -9.46
N ILE A 284 -2.08 -10.49 -10.02
CA ILE A 284 -2.17 -11.96 -10.14
C ILE A 284 -2.14 -12.64 -8.77
N GLY A 285 -1.31 -12.15 -7.84
CA GLY A 285 -1.09 -12.76 -6.53
C GLY A 285 -2.33 -12.89 -5.66
N GLY A 286 -3.26 -11.94 -5.75
CA GLY A 286 -4.50 -11.94 -4.97
C GLY A 286 -5.43 -13.11 -5.31
N PRO A 287 -5.91 -13.23 -6.57
CA PRO A 287 -6.77 -14.34 -7.00
C PRO A 287 -6.12 -15.72 -6.82
N VAL A 288 -4.81 -15.80 -7.05
CA VAL A 288 -4.04 -17.05 -6.82
C VAL A 288 -4.04 -17.40 -5.34
N GLY A 289 -3.78 -16.43 -4.45
CA GLY A 289 -3.83 -16.62 -3.00
C GLY A 289 -5.19 -17.03 -2.46
N ASP A 290 -6.27 -16.58 -3.10
CA ASP A 290 -7.63 -16.99 -2.75
C ASP A 290 -7.91 -18.47 -3.11
N ARG A 291 -7.24 -19.00 -4.14
CA ARG A 291 -7.41 -20.39 -4.62
C ARG A 291 -6.49 -21.39 -3.92
N ILE A 292 -5.19 -21.11 -3.89
CA ILE A 292 -4.17 -22.05 -3.39
C ILE A 292 -3.75 -21.80 -1.94
N GLY A 293 -4.23 -20.70 -1.34
CA GLY A 293 -3.93 -20.33 0.04
C GLY A 293 -2.79 -19.31 0.15
N ARG A 294 -2.87 -18.45 1.20
CA ARG A 294 -1.95 -17.33 1.44
C ARG A 294 -0.50 -17.79 1.62
N LYS A 295 -0.32 -18.84 2.44
CA LYS A 295 1.01 -19.38 2.75
C LYS A 295 1.74 -19.90 1.53
N ALA A 296 1.03 -20.55 0.58
CA ALA A 296 1.61 -21.04 -0.67
C ALA A 296 2.11 -19.88 -1.55
N VAL A 297 1.32 -18.80 -1.70
CA VAL A 297 1.74 -17.62 -2.45
C VAL A 297 2.95 -16.96 -1.81
N ILE A 298 3.00 -16.83 -0.47
CA ILE A 298 4.15 -16.28 0.23
C ILE A 298 5.41 -17.13 -0.05
N TRP A 299 5.31 -18.46 0.03
CA TRP A 299 6.40 -19.38 -0.29
C TRP A 299 6.94 -19.15 -1.71
N VAL A 300 6.07 -19.19 -2.70
CA VAL A 300 6.45 -19.01 -4.10
C VAL A 300 7.05 -17.63 -4.35
N SER A 301 6.48 -16.59 -3.75
CA SER A 301 6.95 -15.20 -3.93
C SER A 301 8.35 -14.94 -3.40
N PHE A 302 8.77 -15.63 -2.37
CA PHE A 302 10.11 -15.48 -1.80
C PHE A 302 11.08 -16.53 -2.34
N LEU A 303 10.81 -17.80 -2.11
CA LEU A 303 11.74 -18.87 -2.53
C LEU A 303 11.70 -19.13 -4.03
N GLY A 304 10.55 -18.94 -4.68
CA GLY A 304 10.46 -19.04 -6.14
C GLY A 304 11.25 -17.93 -6.84
N VAL A 305 11.41 -16.74 -6.21
CA VAL A 305 12.20 -15.64 -6.77
C VAL A 305 13.68 -15.77 -6.44
N ALA A 306 14.05 -16.49 -5.38
CA ALA A 306 15.43 -16.55 -4.88
C ALA A 306 16.48 -16.93 -5.95
N PRO A 307 16.30 -17.97 -6.78
CA PRO A 307 17.28 -18.31 -7.81
C PRO A 307 17.47 -17.17 -8.82
N PHE A 308 16.39 -16.51 -9.24
CA PHE A 308 16.46 -15.40 -10.18
C PHE A 308 17.16 -14.18 -9.56
N ALA A 309 16.87 -13.89 -8.29
CA ALA A 309 17.53 -12.81 -7.55
C ALA A 309 19.03 -13.04 -7.40
N LEU A 310 19.44 -14.28 -7.09
CA LEU A 310 20.86 -14.65 -6.94
C LEU A 310 21.64 -14.58 -8.26
N ILE A 311 21.00 -14.87 -9.39
CA ILE A 311 21.62 -14.86 -10.71
C ILE A 311 21.74 -13.42 -11.25
N LEU A 312 20.76 -12.54 -10.95
CA LEU A 312 20.66 -11.20 -11.54
C LEU A 312 21.97 -10.39 -11.50
N PRO A 313 22.72 -10.31 -10.38
CA PRO A 313 23.95 -9.53 -10.33
C PRO A 313 25.08 -10.02 -11.26
N TYR A 314 24.96 -11.22 -11.80
CA TYR A 314 25.96 -11.85 -12.65
C TYR A 314 25.51 -11.98 -14.12
N ALA A 315 24.26 -11.64 -14.42
CA ALA A 315 23.65 -11.72 -15.74
C ALA A 315 24.17 -10.64 -16.70
N ASP A 316 24.06 -10.88 -18.01
CA ASP A 316 24.18 -9.84 -19.02
C ASP A 316 22.94 -8.90 -19.06
N LEU A 317 22.97 -7.89 -19.90
CA LEU A 317 21.90 -6.89 -19.97
C LEU A 317 20.55 -7.50 -20.34
N PHE A 318 20.52 -8.41 -21.33
CA PHE A 318 19.27 -9.05 -21.78
C PHE A 318 18.66 -9.89 -20.65
N TRP A 319 19.48 -10.75 -20.03
CA TRP A 319 19.01 -11.56 -18.92
C TRP A 319 18.70 -10.76 -17.67
N THR A 320 19.40 -9.64 -17.43
CA THR A 320 19.05 -8.70 -16.35
C THR A 320 17.63 -8.16 -16.52
N ALA A 321 17.23 -7.81 -17.76
CA ALA A 321 15.86 -7.37 -18.04
C ALA A 321 14.83 -8.48 -17.80
N VAL A 322 15.10 -9.68 -18.32
CA VAL A 322 14.21 -10.84 -18.14
C VAL A 322 14.07 -11.19 -16.65
N LEU A 323 15.18 -11.26 -15.93
CA LEU A 323 15.19 -11.56 -14.50
C LEU A 323 14.48 -10.48 -13.69
N ALA A 324 14.64 -9.20 -14.03
CA ALA A 324 13.94 -8.10 -13.37
C ALA A 324 12.41 -8.24 -13.55
N ILE A 325 11.93 -8.61 -14.75
CA ILE A 325 10.50 -8.89 -14.98
C ILE A 325 10.01 -10.04 -14.11
N VAL A 326 10.72 -11.17 -14.11
CA VAL A 326 10.34 -12.35 -13.31
C VAL A 326 10.34 -12.03 -11.83
N ILE A 327 11.37 -11.34 -11.33
CA ILE A 327 11.49 -10.92 -9.94
C ILE A 327 10.35 -9.97 -9.57
N GLY A 328 10.10 -8.95 -10.38
CA GLY A 328 9.01 -7.99 -10.16
C GLY A 328 7.66 -8.67 -10.06
N LEU A 329 7.36 -9.56 -11.01
CA LEU A 329 6.10 -10.28 -11.10
C LEU A 329 5.88 -11.26 -9.93
N VAL A 330 6.89 -12.08 -9.64
CA VAL A 330 6.77 -13.15 -8.61
C VAL A 330 6.82 -12.55 -7.20
N MET A 331 7.77 -11.67 -6.90
CA MET A 331 7.92 -11.12 -5.56
C MET A 331 6.74 -10.23 -5.16
N SER A 332 6.13 -9.52 -6.10
CA SER A 332 5.03 -8.60 -5.81
C SER A 332 3.74 -9.29 -5.41
N SER A 333 3.54 -10.54 -5.86
CA SER A 333 2.35 -11.34 -5.56
C SER A 333 2.15 -11.60 -4.05
N ALA A 334 3.21 -11.55 -3.22
CA ALA A 334 3.13 -11.82 -1.79
C ALA A 334 2.45 -10.71 -0.98
N PHE A 335 2.46 -9.44 -1.40
CA PHE A 335 2.02 -8.36 -0.52
C PHE A 335 0.55 -8.49 -0.12
N ALA A 336 -0.34 -8.70 -1.09
CA ALA A 336 -1.75 -8.91 -0.81
C ALA A 336 -1.97 -10.14 0.10
N ALA A 337 -1.22 -11.23 -0.14
CA ALA A 337 -1.29 -12.43 0.68
C ALA A 337 -0.81 -12.17 2.12
N LEU A 338 0.26 -11.42 2.32
CA LEU A 338 0.77 -11.04 3.64
C LEU A 338 -0.23 -10.19 4.43
N VAL A 339 -0.82 -9.16 3.78
CA VAL A 339 -1.83 -8.30 4.41
C VAL A 339 -3.06 -9.12 4.82
N VAL A 340 -3.59 -9.94 3.91
CA VAL A 340 -4.76 -10.78 4.20
C VAL A 340 -4.46 -11.82 5.29
N TYR A 341 -3.30 -12.46 5.23
CA TYR A 341 -2.86 -13.41 6.25
C TYR A 341 -2.78 -12.74 7.63
N ALA A 342 -2.18 -11.55 7.71
CA ALA A 342 -2.10 -10.79 8.95
C ALA A 342 -3.50 -10.42 9.50
N GLN A 343 -4.43 -10.02 8.62
CA GLN A 343 -5.81 -9.72 9.00
C GLN A 343 -6.59 -10.97 9.45
N GLU A 344 -6.31 -12.14 8.88
CA GLU A 344 -6.88 -13.41 9.29
C GLU A 344 -6.30 -13.91 10.64
N ALA A 345 -5.01 -13.61 10.90
CA ALA A 345 -4.35 -13.97 12.15
C ALA A 345 -4.84 -13.14 13.36
N VAL A 346 -5.33 -11.91 13.13
CA VAL A 346 -5.83 -10.98 14.16
C VAL A 346 -7.25 -10.54 13.84
N PRO A 347 -8.26 -11.40 14.04
CA PRO A 347 -9.65 -11.10 13.73
C PRO A 347 -10.17 -9.90 14.54
N GLY A 348 -11.07 -9.11 13.93
CA GLY A 348 -11.71 -7.96 14.56
C GLY A 348 -10.88 -6.67 14.57
N ARG A 349 -9.62 -6.68 14.09
CA ARG A 349 -8.71 -5.51 14.04
C ARG A 349 -8.16 -5.24 12.64
N VAL A 350 -9.03 -5.30 11.65
CA VAL A 350 -8.65 -5.24 10.23
C VAL A 350 -7.94 -3.94 9.86
N GLY A 351 -8.45 -2.79 10.34
CA GLY A 351 -7.86 -1.48 10.09
C GLY A 351 -6.50 -1.31 10.76
N MET A 352 -6.38 -1.75 12.03
CA MET A 352 -5.10 -1.72 12.75
C MET A 352 -4.04 -2.57 12.04
N VAL A 353 -4.40 -3.80 11.65
CA VAL A 353 -3.47 -4.70 10.95
C VAL A 353 -3.06 -4.12 9.60
N ALA A 354 -4.01 -3.58 8.82
CA ALA A 354 -3.69 -2.90 7.57
C ALA A 354 -2.74 -1.71 7.81
N GLY A 355 -3.03 -0.87 8.80
CA GLY A 355 -2.17 0.27 9.16
C GLY A 355 -0.75 -0.14 9.54
N ILE A 356 -0.58 -1.21 10.32
CA ILE A 356 0.75 -1.76 10.65
C ILE A 356 1.45 -2.25 9.38
N MET A 357 0.76 -3.00 8.52
CA MET A 357 1.36 -3.57 7.31
C MET A 357 1.81 -2.48 6.33
N PHE A 358 0.98 -1.45 6.09
CA PHE A 358 1.36 -0.32 5.24
C PHE A 358 2.41 0.58 5.90
N GLY A 359 2.31 0.82 7.20
CA GLY A 359 3.33 1.56 7.95
C GLY A 359 4.70 0.89 7.89
N LEU A 360 4.75 -0.44 8.06
CA LEU A 360 5.98 -1.23 7.89
C LEU A 360 6.51 -1.17 6.45
N MET A 361 5.62 -1.26 5.45
CA MET A 361 6.02 -1.16 4.04
C MET A 361 6.79 0.13 3.76
N PHE A 362 6.21 1.28 4.09
CA PHE A 362 6.83 2.58 3.83
C PHE A 362 8.04 2.84 4.75
N GLY A 363 7.93 2.50 6.04
CA GLY A 363 9.01 2.69 7.00
C GLY A 363 10.25 1.86 6.65
N ILE A 364 10.08 0.57 6.35
CA ILE A 364 11.18 -0.34 5.96
C ILE A 364 11.79 0.10 4.63
N SER A 365 10.96 0.48 3.64
CA SER A 365 11.47 0.98 2.36
C SER A 365 12.33 2.22 2.53
N GLY A 366 11.92 3.19 3.35
CA GLY A 366 12.67 4.41 3.60
C GLY A 366 14.01 4.16 4.31
N ILE A 367 13.97 3.37 5.40
CA ILE A 367 15.18 2.97 6.14
C ILE A 367 16.10 2.14 5.24
N GLY A 368 15.52 1.21 4.47
CA GLY A 368 16.24 0.36 3.53
C GLY A 368 16.97 1.20 2.48
N ALA A 369 16.27 2.14 1.83
CA ALA A 369 16.86 3.02 0.84
C ALA A 369 18.04 3.82 1.41
N ALA A 370 17.90 4.43 2.59
CA ALA A 370 18.96 5.18 3.24
C ALA A 370 20.18 4.30 3.58
N GLY A 371 19.94 3.11 4.15
CA GLY A 371 20.99 2.16 4.49
C GLY A 371 21.73 1.63 3.26
N LEU A 372 21.01 1.24 2.21
CA LEU A 372 21.58 0.76 0.96
C LEU A 372 22.39 1.85 0.23
N GLY A 373 21.91 3.12 0.27
CA GLY A 373 22.65 4.24 -0.28
C GLY A 373 24.00 4.45 0.37
N LYS A 374 24.05 4.39 1.70
CA LYS A 374 25.31 4.47 2.44
C LYS A 374 26.24 3.30 2.11
N LEU A 375 25.72 2.10 1.96
CA LEU A 375 26.50 0.93 1.54
C LEU A 375 27.00 1.07 0.09
N ALA A 376 26.19 1.65 -0.80
CA ALA A 376 26.56 1.92 -2.18
C ALA A 376 27.68 2.95 -2.28
N ASP A 377 27.67 3.98 -1.43
CA ASP A 377 28.76 4.97 -1.34
C ASP A 377 30.11 4.33 -0.94
N ILE A 378 30.07 3.27 -0.12
CA ILE A 378 31.29 2.60 0.41
C ILE A 378 31.78 1.49 -0.53
N HIS A 379 30.88 0.68 -1.07
CA HIS A 379 31.21 -0.57 -1.77
C HIS A 379 30.80 -0.60 -3.24
N GLY A 380 30.10 0.43 -3.74
CA GLY A 380 29.51 0.47 -5.08
C GLY A 380 28.14 -0.19 -5.17
N VAL A 381 27.37 0.20 -6.17
CA VAL A 381 25.97 -0.24 -6.37
C VAL A 381 25.91 -1.72 -6.76
N VAL A 382 26.86 -2.21 -7.55
CA VAL A 382 26.91 -3.62 -7.97
C VAL A 382 27.03 -4.54 -6.76
N TRP A 383 27.89 -4.21 -5.80
CA TRP A 383 28.03 -4.96 -4.55
C TRP A 383 26.71 -4.96 -3.74
N VAL A 384 26.01 -3.83 -3.70
CA VAL A 384 24.69 -3.76 -3.01
C VAL A 384 23.73 -4.76 -3.63
N PHE A 385 23.65 -4.85 -4.97
CA PHE A 385 22.77 -5.82 -5.65
C PHE A 385 23.17 -7.27 -5.37
N GLN A 386 24.48 -7.57 -5.25
CA GLN A 386 24.96 -8.87 -4.80
C GLN A 386 24.47 -9.20 -3.38
N CYS A 387 24.56 -8.26 -2.45
CA CYS A 387 24.10 -8.46 -1.06
C CYS A 387 22.59 -8.63 -0.95
N VAL A 388 21.82 -7.75 -1.58
CA VAL A 388 20.34 -7.81 -1.48
C VAL A 388 19.75 -9.03 -2.20
N SER A 389 20.49 -9.63 -3.13
CA SER A 389 20.08 -10.86 -3.83
C SER A 389 19.84 -12.05 -2.89
N PHE A 390 20.42 -12.03 -1.68
CA PHE A 390 20.17 -13.04 -0.65
C PHE A 390 18.92 -12.80 0.18
N LEU A 391 18.33 -11.60 0.15
CA LEU A 391 17.15 -11.28 0.97
C LEU A 391 15.94 -12.20 0.71
N PRO A 392 15.64 -12.65 -0.52
CA PRO A 392 14.55 -13.59 -0.76
C PRO A 392 14.71 -14.93 -0.03
N LEU A 393 15.92 -15.34 0.34
CA LEU A 393 16.17 -16.56 1.12
C LEU A 393 15.58 -16.47 2.54
N LEU A 394 15.36 -15.26 3.07
CA LEU A 394 14.62 -15.07 4.31
C LEU A 394 13.18 -15.59 4.18
N GLY A 395 12.70 -15.86 2.98
CA GLY A 395 11.46 -16.59 2.74
C GLY A 395 11.37 -17.94 3.43
N LEU A 396 12.49 -18.58 3.80
CA LEU A 396 12.53 -19.82 4.58
C LEU A 396 11.76 -19.69 5.91
N VAL A 397 11.71 -18.50 6.51
CA VAL A 397 10.95 -18.28 7.75
C VAL A 397 9.43 -18.45 7.56
N THR A 398 8.93 -18.50 6.32
CA THR A 398 7.53 -18.83 6.00
C THR A 398 7.12 -20.20 6.54
N ALA A 399 8.07 -21.14 6.72
CA ALA A 399 7.82 -22.43 7.37
C ALA A 399 7.22 -22.27 8.77
N LEU A 400 7.61 -21.21 9.49
CA LEU A 400 7.19 -20.92 10.85
C LEU A 400 5.79 -20.26 10.93
N LEU A 401 5.20 -19.86 9.78
CA LEU A 401 3.85 -19.30 9.77
C LEU A 401 2.82 -20.36 10.18
N PRO A 402 1.97 -20.08 11.17
CA PRO A 402 0.84 -20.95 11.52
C PRO A 402 -0.12 -21.13 10.35
N ASN A 403 -0.89 -22.19 10.31
CA ASN A 403 -1.97 -22.32 9.35
C ASN A 403 -3.18 -21.52 9.84
N THR A 404 -3.66 -20.56 9.06
CA THR A 404 -4.84 -19.74 9.36
C THR A 404 -6.15 -20.36 8.88
N ARG A 405 -6.08 -21.39 7.99
CA ARG A 405 -7.23 -22.18 7.54
C ARG A 405 -7.10 -23.60 8.11
N ARG A 406 -8.12 -24.03 8.81
CA ARG A 406 -8.52 -25.44 8.94
C ARG A 406 -9.53 -25.78 7.87
#